data_42fc04b2f4163a5f35f0162b38c3db9d
#
_entry.id   42fc04b2f4163a5f35f0162b38c3db9d
#
_cell.length_a   1.000
_cell.length_b   1.000
_cell.length_c   1.000
_cell.angle_alpha   90.00
_cell.angle_beta   90.00
_cell.angle_gamma   90.00
#
_symmetry.space_group_name_H-M   'P 1'
#
loop_
_entity.id
_entity.type
_entity.pdbx_description
1 polymer ?
#
loop_
_entity_poly.entity_id
_entity_poly.type
_entity_poly.pdbx_seq_one_letter_code
_entity_poly.pdbx_strand_id
1 'polypeptide(L)'
;LPAVLRDKHLYIAGATGTGKSKLLEHLIRQDILAHRASGCGMLLIDPHGSLYDSLLQWLARHGVPRPIVAIDLRQDDWVVAYNVLRHRRAGNPSVIVDNFVHAMAHVWGQSGTDQTPLFARWACNVLRALYEHRCTLADAIHLLGDRVEIRSAMTRGLKEPIAERDWAMANTLKAKDFEDQVGSTVNRLRRFLCNEDLRCIFGQPTTSLDLGAAIDEGSIILVSLARERGRVSREDAELFATLLLTDLWTAAQERGKRAGVKPFYVYLDEFQRFITPTIAENLDEARGFGLHLTLAHQFPKQLHDSGDHGRKIYNSVMENAGSKIVFRLTDPENLELLARSLFLGVMNPDEVKHQLWSTKVIRHSEEYRTAFSRSISKGSAYTEHESASAGSSQGGSQSFDADSVLARLSETMNEHFASTWGATHSWQETHSEGEAE
;
A
#
# COMPACT_ATOMS: atom_id res chain seq x y z
N LEU A 1 -15.03 10.68 -5.96
CA LEU A 1 -15.33 9.42 -6.67
C LEU A 1 -16.67 8.89 -6.19
N PRO A 2 -17.64 8.57 -7.08
CA PRO A 2 -18.89 7.92 -6.70
C PRO A 2 -18.65 6.63 -5.91
N ALA A 3 -19.49 6.36 -4.91
CA ALA A 3 -19.37 5.16 -4.07
C ALA A 3 -19.35 3.87 -4.92
N VAL A 4 -20.17 3.81 -5.97
CA VAL A 4 -20.26 2.66 -6.90
C VAL A 4 -18.89 2.28 -7.51
N LEU A 5 -18.02 3.27 -7.79
CA LEU A 5 -16.68 3.01 -8.34
C LEU A 5 -15.70 2.47 -7.29
N ARG A 6 -16.02 2.61 -6.00
CA ARG A 6 -15.20 2.13 -4.89
C ARG A 6 -15.74 0.86 -4.23
N ASP A 7 -16.93 0.45 -4.61
CA ASP A 7 -17.56 -0.78 -4.08
C ASP A 7 -16.72 -2.02 -4.29
N LYS A 8 -15.92 -2.05 -5.38
CA LYS A 8 -15.01 -3.16 -5.73
C LYS A 8 -13.55 -2.83 -5.47
N HIS A 9 -13.23 -2.09 -4.43
CA HIS A 9 -11.89 -1.64 -4.12
C HIS A 9 -11.29 -0.63 -5.14
N LEU A 10 -10.29 0.11 -4.70
CA LEU A 10 -9.57 1.08 -5.50
C LEU A 10 -8.07 0.81 -5.42
N TYR A 11 -7.42 0.68 -6.57
CA TYR A 11 -5.96 0.61 -6.65
C TYR A 11 -5.39 1.93 -7.17
N ILE A 12 -4.35 2.43 -6.53
CA ILE A 12 -3.68 3.69 -6.89
C ILE A 12 -2.19 3.43 -7.05
N ALA A 13 -1.68 3.62 -8.26
CA ALA A 13 -0.25 3.50 -8.55
C ALA A 13 0.35 4.85 -8.97
N GLY A 14 1.61 5.10 -8.64
CA GLY A 14 2.32 6.28 -9.09
C GLY A 14 3.60 6.55 -8.32
N ALA A 15 4.56 7.23 -8.94
CA ALA A 15 5.83 7.59 -8.34
C ALA A 15 5.67 8.56 -7.16
N THR A 16 6.72 8.72 -6.37
CA THR A 16 6.76 9.72 -5.28
C THR A 16 6.54 11.13 -5.83
N GLY A 17 5.77 11.94 -5.12
CA GLY A 17 5.49 13.34 -5.51
C GLY A 17 4.45 13.53 -6.61
N THR A 18 3.85 12.46 -7.13
CA THR A 18 2.84 12.56 -8.22
C THR A 18 1.43 12.92 -7.75
N GLY A 19 1.18 13.01 -6.43
CA GLY A 19 -0.12 13.41 -5.89
C GLY A 19 -0.94 12.29 -5.25
N LYS A 20 -0.44 11.05 -5.13
CA LYS A 20 -1.16 9.93 -4.49
C LYS A 20 -1.70 10.28 -3.11
N SER A 21 -0.83 10.75 -2.21
CA SER A 21 -1.22 11.07 -0.82
C SER A 21 -2.24 12.23 -0.78
N LYS A 22 -2.18 13.18 -1.72
CA LYS A 22 -3.19 14.23 -1.84
C LYS A 22 -4.53 13.71 -2.33
N LEU A 23 -4.52 12.75 -3.24
CA LEU A 23 -5.75 12.07 -3.64
C LEU A 23 -6.34 11.26 -2.47
N LEU A 24 -5.52 10.49 -1.74
CA LEU A 24 -5.97 9.78 -0.54
C LEU A 24 -6.58 10.73 0.48
N GLU A 25 -5.90 11.84 0.79
CA GLU A 25 -6.40 12.87 1.70
C GLU A 25 -7.77 13.40 1.27
N HIS A 26 -7.92 13.69 -0.02
CA HIS A 26 -9.18 14.18 -0.56
C HIS A 26 -10.31 13.15 -0.44
N LEU A 27 -10.06 11.89 -0.79
CA LEU A 27 -11.02 10.80 -0.68
C LEU A 27 -11.44 10.58 0.78
N ILE A 28 -10.49 10.56 1.70
CA ILE A 28 -10.75 10.39 3.13
C ILE A 28 -11.63 11.53 3.66
N ARG A 29 -11.31 12.76 3.32
CA ARG A 29 -12.14 13.93 3.72
C ARG A 29 -13.56 13.83 3.19
N GLN A 30 -13.73 13.38 1.94
CA GLN A 30 -15.06 13.14 1.36
C GLN A 30 -15.84 12.09 2.15
N ASP A 31 -15.20 10.97 2.52
CA ASP A 31 -15.87 9.91 3.29
C ASP A 31 -16.22 10.35 4.70
N ILE A 32 -15.34 11.12 5.33
CA ILE A 32 -15.63 11.72 6.63
C ILE A 32 -16.87 12.61 6.56
N LEU A 33 -17.01 13.42 5.53
CA LEU A 33 -18.17 14.29 5.32
C LEU A 33 -19.43 13.50 4.90
N ALA A 34 -19.27 12.41 4.13
CA ALA A 34 -20.37 11.57 3.68
C ALA A 34 -20.99 10.71 4.79
N HIS A 35 -20.37 10.61 5.95
CA HIS A 35 -20.81 9.77 7.08
C HIS A 35 -22.28 10.00 7.47
N ARG A 36 -22.76 11.23 7.47
CA ARG A 36 -24.14 11.57 7.83
C ARG A 36 -25.16 10.85 6.96
N ALA A 37 -24.82 10.61 5.70
CA ALA A 37 -25.70 9.93 4.74
C ALA A 37 -25.51 8.42 4.73
N SER A 38 -24.27 7.94 4.89
CA SER A 38 -23.90 6.52 4.72
C SER A 38 -23.63 5.77 6.03
N GLY A 39 -23.35 6.49 7.12
CA GLY A 39 -22.88 5.90 8.37
C GLY A 39 -21.48 5.25 8.26
N CYS A 40 -20.73 5.55 7.20
CA CYS A 40 -19.45 4.93 6.91
C CYS A 40 -18.39 5.25 7.98
N GLY A 41 -17.60 4.23 8.34
CA GLY A 41 -16.36 4.39 9.09
C GLY A 41 -15.14 4.34 8.19
N MET A 42 -13.95 4.55 8.75
CA MET A 42 -12.73 4.42 8.01
C MET A 42 -11.52 4.08 8.88
N LEU A 43 -10.55 3.40 8.28
CA LEU A 43 -9.21 3.19 8.78
C LEU A 43 -8.20 3.76 7.78
N LEU A 44 -7.24 4.54 8.26
CA LEU A 44 -6.02 4.90 7.51
C LEU A 44 -4.81 4.26 8.16
N ILE A 45 -3.94 3.62 7.36
CA ILE A 45 -2.59 3.25 7.76
C ILE A 45 -1.60 4.03 6.91
N ASP A 46 -0.83 4.92 7.55
CA ASP A 46 0.16 5.78 6.92
C ASP A 46 1.57 5.45 7.40
N PRO A 47 2.42 4.81 6.58
CA PRO A 47 3.81 4.50 6.93
C PRO A 47 4.70 5.72 7.14
N HIS A 48 4.32 6.86 6.59
CA HIS A 48 5.12 8.09 6.59
C HIS A 48 4.66 9.13 7.60
N GLY A 49 3.43 9.07 8.08
CA GLY A 49 2.85 9.97 9.08
C GLY A 49 2.35 11.31 8.54
N SER A 50 2.76 11.72 7.36
CA SER A 50 2.40 13.03 6.80
C SER A 50 0.91 13.17 6.47
N LEU A 51 0.30 12.11 5.95
CA LEU A 51 -1.13 12.06 5.68
C LEU A 51 -1.93 12.01 6.99
N TYR A 52 -1.46 11.22 7.96
CA TYR A 52 -2.01 11.16 9.32
C TYR A 52 -2.05 12.56 9.95
N ASP A 53 -0.91 13.27 9.97
CA ASP A 53 -0.81 14.60 10.59
C ASP A 53 -1.74 15.61 9.91
N SER A 54 -1.78 15.61 8.58
CA SER A 54 -2.68 16.50 7.81
C SER A 54 -4.15 16.25 8.13
N LEU A 55 -4.56 14.98 8.22
CA LEU A 55 -5.94 14.62 8.53
C LEU A 55 -6.29 14.91 9.98
N LEU A 56 -5.40 14.67 10.93
CA LEU A 56 -5.63 14.97 12.34
C LEU A 56 -5.82 16.46 12.57
N GLN A 57 -4.97 17.30 11.94
CA GLN A 57 -5.13 18.76 11.96
C GLN A 57 -6.44 19.20 11.32
N TRP A 58 -6.82 18.58 10.20
CA TRP A 58 -8.07 18.90 9.54
C TRP A 58 -9.28 18.54 10.41
N LEU A 59 -9.28 17.35 11.04
CA LEU A 59 -10.32 16.90 11.96
C LEU A 59 -10.47 17.83 13.17
N ALA A 60 -9.35 18.25 13.77
CA ALA A 60 -9.35 19.18 14.88
C ALA A 60 -9.97 20.53 14.54
N ARG A 61 -9.78 21.01 13.30
CA ARG A 61 -10.37 22.27 12.83
C ARG A 61 -11.86 22.19 12.52
N HIS A 62 -12.34 21.03 12.09
CA HIS A 62 -13.71 20.88 11.60
C HIS A 62 -14.70 20.30 12.62
N GLY A 63 -14.21 19.76 13.75
CA GLY A 63 -15.05 19.28 14.84
C GLY A 63 -16.00 18.18 14.40
N VAL A 64 -15.50 17.02 14.00
CA VAL A 64 -16.33 15.90 13.51
C VAL A 64 -17.00 15.17 14.68
N PRO A 65 -18.34 15.07 14.73
CA PRO A 65 -19.07 14.50 15.86
C PRO A 65 -19.17 12.96 15.78
N ARG A 66 -18.04 12.27 15.84
CA ARG A 66 -17.97 10.81 15.92
C ARG A 66 -16.65 10.35 16.54
N PRO A 67 -16.56 9.10 17.01
CA PRO A 67 -15.35 8.59 17.63
C PRO A 67 -14.15 8.65 16.68
N ILE A 68 -13.05 9.20 17.17
CA ILE A 68 -11.76 9.25 16.47
C ILE A 68 -10.76 8.49 17.34
N VAL A 69 -10.14 7.47 16.75
CA VAL A 69 -9.03 6.73 17.36
C VAL A 69 -7.77 7.13 16.61
N ALA A 70 -6.84 7.78 17.29
CA ALA A 70 -5.56 8.21 16.76
C ALA A 70 -4.45 7.35 17.37
N ILE A 71 -3.76 6.59 16.54
CA ILE A 71 -2.64 5.73 16.94
C ILE A 71 -1.39 6.28 16.26
N ASP A 72 -0.41 6.69 17.05
CA ASP A 72 0.84 7.22 16.53
C ASP A 72 2.02 6.59 17.27
N LEU A 73 2.81 5.80 16.56
CA LEU A 73 3.97 5.12 17.14
C LEU A 73 5.14 6.07 17.47
N ARG A 74 4.98 7.38 17.22
CA ARG A 74 5.94 8.43 17.61
C ARG A 74 5.65 8.99 19.00
N GLN A 75 4.46 8.73 19.57
CA GLN A 75 4.02 9.30 20.84
C GLN A 75 4.75 8.67 22.02
N ASP A 76 5.13 9.52 22.98
CA ASP A 76 5.86 9.14 24.19
C ASP A 76 4.95 9.01 25.39
N ASP A 77 3.92 9.86 25.46
CA ASP A 77 3.11 10.03 26.69
C ASP A 77 1.87 9.11 26.70
N TRP A 78 1.42 8.66 25.52
CA TRP A 78 0.17 7.89 25.38
C TRP A 78 0.34 6.73 24.42
N VAL A 79 -0.09 5.57 24.84
CA VAL A 79 -0.19 4.38 23.99
C VAL A 79 -1.62 3.87 23.94
N VAL A 80 -2.04 3.42 22.77
CA VAL A 80 -3.32 2.73 22.62
C VAL A 80 -3.18 1.32 23.19
N ALA A 81 -4.00 0.97 24.14
CA ALA A 81 -4.04 -0.40 24.63
C ALA A 81 -4.61 -1.33 23.56
N TYR A 82 -3.80 -2.27 23.10
CA TYR A 82 -4.19 -3.22 22.07
C TYR A 82 -3.74 -4.63 22.43
N ASN A 83 -4.64 -5.39 23.04
CA ASN A 83 -4.37 -6.79 23.35
C ASN A 83 -4.88 -7.68 22.22
N VAL A 84 -3.96 -8.18 21.41
CA VAL A 84 -4.25 -9.04 20.25
C VAL A 84 -4.99 -10.34 20.60
N LEU A 85 -4.93 -10.76 21.87
CA LEU A 85 -5.59 -11.96 22.37
C LEU A 85 -6.98 -11.67 22.95
N ARG A 86 -7.41 -10.39 22.96
CA ARG A 86 -8.62 -9.94 23.64
C ARG A 86 -9.50 -9.10 22.75
N HIS A 87 -10.32 -9.76 21.98
CA HIS A 87 -11.42 -9.09 21.28
C HIS A 87 -12.63 -9.00 22.22
N ARG A 88 -13.38 -7.90 22.20
CA ARG A 88 -14.59 -7.72 23.00
C ARG A 88 -15.67 -8.72 22.61
N ARG A 89 -15.76 -9.10 21.35
CA ARG A 89 -16.59 -10.21 20.87
C ARG A 89 -15.81 -11.51 21.08
N ALA A 90 -16.46 -12.55 21.55
CA ALA A 90 -15.85 -13.85 21.80
C ALA A 90 -15.51 -14.53 20.45
N GLY A 91 -14.39 -14.14 19.89
CA GLY A 91 -13.85 -14.79 18.69
C GLY A 91 -13.42 -16.24 18.95
N ASN A 92 -13.32 -17.03 17.91
CA ASN A 92 -12.76 -18.37 18.02
C ASN A 92 -11.27 -18.28 18.39
N PRO A 93 -10.85 -18.81 19.55
CA PRO A 93 -9.45 -18.73 19.98
C PRO A 93 -8.45 -19.26 18.94
N SER A 94 -8.83 -20.30 18.19
CA SER A 94 -7.97 -20.85 17.15
C SER A 94 -7.73 -19.86 16.04
N VAL A 95 -8.75 -19.14 15.59
CA VAL A 95 -8.62 -18.13 14.52
C VAL A 95 -7.72 -16.98 14.98
N ILE A 96 -7.85 -16.53 16.22
CA ILE A 96 -7.02 -15.45 16.79
C ILE A 96 -5.54 -15.88 16.80
N VAL A 97 -5.28 -17.09 17.29
CA VAL A 97 -3.93 -17.65 17.39
C VAL A 97 -3.32 -17.83 16.00
N ASP A 98 -4.08 -18.44 15.07
CA ASP A 98 -3.63 -18.69 13.71
C ASP A 98 -3.32 -17.38 12.97
N ASN A 99 -4.19 -16.39 13.10
CA ASN A 99 -3.99 -15.07 12.50
C ASN A 99 -2.72 -14.40 13.01
N PHE A 100 -2.45 -14.48 14.31
CA PHE A 100 -1.21 -13.92 14.87
C PHE A 100 0.04 -14.64 14.35
N VAL A 101 0.03 -15.97 14.32
CA VAL A 101 1.15 -16.78 13.79
C VAL A 101 1.39 -16.48 12.31
N HIS A 102 0.32 -16.35 11.52
CA HIS A 102 0.43 -15.98 10.10
C HIS A 102 0.98 -14.57 9.91
N ALA A 103 0.57 -13.59 10.71
CA ALA A 103 1.09 -12.23 10.67
C ALA A 103 2.59 -12.20 11.00
N MET A 104 3.01 -12.92 12.05
CA MET A 104 4.43 -13.06 12.40
C MET A 104 5.23 -13.74 11.29
N ALA A 105 4.70 -14.81 10.71
CA ALA A 105 5.36 -15.52 9.62
C ALA A 105 5.48 -14.65 8.36
N HIS A 106 4.48 -13.83 8.07
CA HIS A 106 4.50 -12.89 6.94
C HIS A 106 5.59 -11.83 7.09
N VAL A 107 5.66 -11.18 8.24
CA VAL A 107 6.62 -10.07 8.46
C VAL A 107 8.05 -10.55 8.62
N TRP A 108 8.26 -11.67 9.31
CA TRP A 108 9.61 -12.17 9.60
C TRP A 108 10.03 -13.37 8.76
N GLY A 109 9.13 -13.97 8.00
CA GLY A 109 9.40 -15.12 7.12
C GLY A 109 10.03 -14.76 5.78
N GLN A 110 10.12 -13.50 5.42
CA GLN A 110 10.71 -13.05 4.15
C GLN A 110 12.24 -13.27 4.05
N SER A 111 12.88 -13.67 5.13
CA SER A 111 14.34 -13.90 5.17
C SER A 111 14.75 -15.30 4.74
N GLY A 112 13.95 -16.01 3.95
CA GLY A 112 14.34 -17.28 3.34
C GLY A 112 14.36 -18.45 4.31
N THR A 113 13.73 -19.55 3.92
CA THR A 113 14.01 -20.91 4.40
C THR A 113 13.56 -21.24 5.79
N ASP A 114 12.63 -21.05 6.38
CA ASP A 114 12.13 -21.89 7.48
C ASP A 114 10.90 -21.28 8.14
N GLN A 115 9.78 -21.57 7.59
CA GLN A 115 8.62 -21.91 8.41
C GLN A 115 9.03 -23.17 9.17
N THR A 116 9.84 -23.01 10.23
CA THR A 116 10.17 -24.16 11.04
C THR A 116 8.86 -24.62 11.68
N PRO A 117 8.42 -25.87 11.46
CA PRO A 117 7.22 -26.41 12.10
C PRO A 117 7.23 -26.19 13.61
N LEU A 118 8.43 -26.14 14.21
CA LEU A 118 8.63 -25.84 15.62
C LEU A 118 8.18 -24.43 16.02
N PHE A 119 8.47 -23.41 15.19
CA PHE A 119 8.01 -22.05 15.48
C PHE A 119 6.48 -21.99 15.52
N ALA A 120 5.81 -22.47 14.48
CA ALA A 120 4.35 -22.44 14.42
C ALA A 120 3.73 -23.19 15.59
N ARG A 121 4.23 -24.39 15.90
CA ARG A 121 3.78 -25.21 17.02
C ARG A 121 3.88 -24.45 18.34
N TRP A 122 5.08 -23.94 18.68
CA TRP A 122 5.29 -23.30 19.97
C TRP A 122 4.66 -21.91 20.06
N ALA A 123 4.58 -21.17 18.96
CA ALA A 123 3.82 -19.93 18.93
C ALA A 123 2.34 -20.18 19.20
N CYS A 124 1.72 -21.17 18.56
CA CYS A 124 0.34 -21.58 18.84
C CYS A 124 0.16 -21.99 20.32
N ASN A 125 1.06 -22.83 20.86
CA ASN A 125 0.96 -23.28 22.26
C ASN A 125 1.08 -22.13 23.27
N VAL A 126 2.01 -21.20 23.03
CA VAL A 126 2.18 -19.99 23.87
C VAL A 126 0.94 -19.12 23.83
N LEU A 127 0.50 -18.75 22.62
CA LEU A 127 -0.66 -17.86 22.45
C LEU A 127 -1.94 -18.48 23.01
N ARG A 128 -2.11 -19.79 22.88
CA ARG A 128 -3.24 -20.51 23.46
C ARG A 128 -3.24 -20.45 24.98
N ALA A 129 -2.09 -20.71 25.62
CA ALA A 129 -1.97 -20.61 27.06
C ALA A 129 -2.24 -19.18 27.56
N LEU A 130 -1.68 -18.16 26.90
CA LEU A 130 -1.93 -16.77 27.22
C LEU A 130 -3.41 -16.40 27.06
N TYR A 131 -4.05 -16.85 25.97
CA TYR A 131 -5.47 -16.62 25.73
C TYR A 131 -6.35 -17.19 26.85
N GLU A 132 -6.14 -18.46 27.20
CA GLU A 132 -6.95 -19.17 28.21
C GLU A 132 -6.80 -18.57 29.62
N HIS A 133 -5.59 -18.14 29.96
CA HIS A 133 -5.30 -17.50 31.24
C HIS A 133 -5.56 -16.00 31.28
N ARG A 134 -6.11 -15.44 30.23
CA ARG A 134 -6.39 -14.00 30.13
C ARG A 134 -5.14 -13.11 30.29
N CYS A 135 -4.02 -13.62 29.89
CA CYS A 135 -2.73 -12.95 29.88
C CYS A 135 -2.55 -12.06 28.65
N THR A 136 -1.46 -11.34 28.62
CA THR A 136 -1.04 -10.49 27.51
C THR A 136 0.11 -11.13 26.75
N LEU A 137 0.46 -10.59 25.59
CA LEU A 137 1.62 -11.04 24.86
C LEU A 137 2.94 -10.86 25.64
N ALA A 138 3.01 -9.85 26.52
CA ALA A 138 4.17 -9.61 27.38
C ALA A 138 4.43 -10.75 28.35
N ASP A 139 3.40 -11.49 28.74
CA ASP A 139 3.52 -12.63 29.66
C ASP A 139 4.13 -13.88 29.00
N ALA A 140 4.32 -13.88 27.66
CA ALA A 140 4.97 -14.97 26.95
C ALA A 140 6.37 -15.31 27.49
N ILE A 141 7.08 -14.34 28.05
CA ILE A 141 8.39 -14.53 28.68
C ILE A 141 8.36 -15.53 29.86
N HIS A 142 7.23 -15.60 30.57
CA HIS A 142 7.05 -16.53 31.71
C HIS A 142 6.83 -17.97 31.23
N LEU A 143 6.21 -18.16 30.07
CA LEU A 143 6.03 -19.48 29.47
C LEU A 143 7.32 -20.01 28.82
N LEU A 144 8.11 -19.12 28.27
CA LEU A 144 9.32 -19.44 27.50
C LEU A 144 10.62 -19.33 28.31
N GLY A 145 10.53 -18.88 29.55
CA GLY A 145 11.65 -18.71 30.45
C GLY A 145 11.99 -19.97 31.27
N ASP A 146 12.98 -19.83 32.16
CA ASP A 146 13.56 -20.92 32.92
C ASP A 146 12.72 -21.34 34.14
N ARG A 147 11.68 -20.57 34.48
CA ARG A 147 10.84 -20.79 35.68
C ARG A 147 9.78 -21.85 35.41
N VAL A 148 10.18 -23.13 35.59
CA VAL A 148 9.32 -24.30 35.33
C VAL A 148 8.03 -24.24 36.15
N GLU A 149 8.07 -23.74 37.40
CA GLU A 149 6.92 -23.66 38.30
C GLU A 149 5.84 -22.72 37.73
N ILE A 150 6.25 -21.54 37.24
CA ILE A 150 5.33 -20.56 36.63
C ILE A 150 4.77 -21.15 35.35
N ARG A 151 5.63 -21.68 34.48
CA ARG A 151 5.22 -22.32 33.25
C ARG A 151 4.23 -23.46 33.49
N SER A 152 4.53 -24.35 34.42
CA SER A 152 3.64 -25.45 34.79
C SER A 152 2.31 -24.98 35.34
N ALA A 153 2.29 -23.90 36.14
CA ALA A 153 1.06 -23.32 36.66
C ALA A 153 0.19 -22.72 35.51
N MET A 154 0.81 -22.06 34.53
CA MET A 154 0.14 -21.44 33.38
C MET A 154 -0.28 -22.44 32.29
N THR A 155 0.23 -23.66 32.30
CA THR A 155 -0.02 -24.64 31.23
C THR A 155 -0.81 -25.86 31.70
N ARG A 156 -1.09 -25.97 32.99
CA ARG A 156 -1.90 -27.06 33.56
C ARG A 156 -3.38 -26.80 33.33
N GLY A 157 -4.08 -27.80 32.79
CA GLY A 157 -5.52 -27.74 32.61
C GLY A 157 -5.98 -26.84 31.47
N LEU A 158 -5.12 -26.67 30.47
CA LEU A 158 -5.52 -26.01 29.21
C LEU A 158 -6.67 -26.80 28.56
N LYS A 159 -7.64 -26.07 27.99
CA LYS A 159 -8.79 -26.66 27.30
C LYS A 159 -8.43 -27.33 25.99
N GLU A 160 -7.36 -26.86 25.35
CA GLU A 160 -6.85 -27.44 24.12
C GLU A 160 -5.97 -28.67 24.42
N PRO A 161 -6.42 -29.89 24.11
CA PRO A 161 -5.74 -31.11 24.54
C PRO A 161 -4.33 -31.27 23.97
N ILE A 162 -4.11 -30.76 22.72
CA ILE A 162 -2.80 -30.84 22.05
C ILE A 162 -1.81 -29.91 22.76
N ALA A 163 -2.22 -28.68 23.03
CA ALA A 163 -1.39 -27.71 23.75
C ALA A 163 -1.09 -28.20 25.17
N GLU A 164 -2.07 -28.71 25.89
CA GLU A 164 -1.87 -29.28 27.23
C GLU A 164 -0.84 -30.40 27.23
N ARG A 165 -0.96 -31.36 26.30
CA ARG A 165 -0.03 -32.48 26.13
C ARG A 165 1.37 -31.99 25.79
N ASP A 166 1.50 -31.07 24.88
CA ASP A 166 2.79 -30.51 24.45
C ASP A 166 3.49 -29.83 25.63
N TRP A 167 2.77 -29.03 26.41
CA TRP A 167 3.30 -28.39 27.62
C TRP A 167 3.64 -29.39 28.73
N ALA A 168 2.81 -30.42 28.94
CA ALA A 168 3.11 -31.47 29.89
C ALA A 168 4.44 -32.17 29.56
N MET A 169 4.66 -32.48 28.29
CA MET A 169 5.93 -33.03 27.82
C MET A 169 7.08 -32.03 28.00
N ALA A 170 6.89 -30.78 27.61
CA ALA A 170 7.92 -29.76 27.71
C ALA A 170 8.37 -29.50 29.14
N ASN A 171 7.45 -29.58 30.10
CA ASN A 171 7.75 -29.38 31.52
C ASN A 171 8.61 -30.51 32.13
N THR A 172 8.76 -31.66 31.43
CA THR A 172 9.64 -32.76 31.85
C THR A 172 11.04 -32.69 31.20
N LEU A 173 11.24 -31.80 30.21
CA LEU A 173 12.50 -31.67 29.52
C LEU A 173 13.56 -30.98 30.39
N LYS A 174 14.81 -31.32 30.14
CA LYS A 174 15.95 -30.55 30.67
C LYS A 174 15.95 -29.16 30.03
N ALA A 175 16.49 -28.17 30.76
CA ALA A 175 16.51 -26.79 30.31
C ALA A 175 17.04 -26.61 28.90
N LYS A 176 18.16 -27.26 28.54
CA LYS A 176 18.76 -27.17 27.20
C LYS A 176 17.84 -27.74 26.13
N ASP A 177 17.24 -28.92 26.37
CA ASP A 177 16.36 -29.57 25.39
C ASP A 177 15.09 -28.76 25.16
N PHE A 178 14.60 -28.08 26.20
CA PHE A 178 13.49 -27.14 26.07
C PHE A 178 13.89 -25.90 25.29
N GLU A 179 15.05 -25.30 25.60
CA GLU A 179 15.58 -24.14 24.87
C GLU A 179 15.73 -24.43 23.36
N ASP A 180 16.25 -25.60 23.02
CA ASP A 180 16.39 -26.02 21.61
C ASP A 180 15.03 -26.08 20.88
N GLN A 181 13.97 -26.50 21.57
CA GLN A 181 12.63 -26.56 20.98
C GLN A 181 11.97 -25.17 20.80
N VAL A 182 12.11 -24.29 21.80
CA VAL A 182 11.40 -23.01 21.81
C VAL A 182 12.23 -21.84 21.29
N GLY A 183 13.55 -22.04 21.08
CA GLY A 183 14.49 -20.97 20.77
C GLY A 183 14.09 -20.09 19.59
N SER A 184 13.57 -20.69 18.52
CA SER A 184 13.06 -19.96 17.36
C SER A 184 11.88 -19.05 17.74
N THR A 185 10.97 -19.53 18.57
CA THR A 185 9.80 -18.75 19.06
C THR A 185 10.23 -17.66 20.04
N VAL A 186 11.15 -18.00 20.96
CA VAL A 186 11.74 -17.03 21.91
C VAL A 186 12.38 -15.87 21.16
N ASN A 187 13.22 -16.14 20.18
CA ASN A 187 13.95 -15.11 19.44
C ASN A 187 13.01 -14.15 18.72
N ARG A 188 11.93 -14.65 18.12
CA ARG A 188 10.93 -13.80 17.44
C ARG A 188 10.12 -13.00 18.43
N LEU A 189 9.56 -13.62 19.47
CA LEU A 189 8.79 -12.90 20.49
C LEU A 189 9.66 -11.93 21.29
N ARG A 190 10.90 -12.29 21.61
CA ARG A 190 11.84 -11.42 22.31
C ARG A 190 12.12 -10.15 21.50
N ARG A 191 12.37 -10.26 20.19
CA ARG A 191 12.58 -9.10 19.33
C ARG A 191 11.41 -8.10 19.44
N PHE A 192 10.19 -8.62 19.41
CA PHE A 192 8.98 -7.82 19.53
C PHE A 192 8.79 -7.24 20.95
N LEU A 193 9.00 -8.04 22.00
CA LEU A 193 8.78 -7.64 23.39
C LEU A 193 9.95 -6.84 23.99
N CYS A 194 11.13 -6.82 23.36
CA CYS A 194 12.24 -5.97 23.79
C CYS A 194 12.02 -4.50 23.45
N ASN A 195 11.16 -4.20 22.48
CA ASN A 195 10.75 -2.82 22.22
C ASN A 195 9.76 -2.38 23.31
N GLU A 196 10.12 -1.33 24.06
CA GLU A 196 9.31 -0.85 25.18
C GLU A 196 7.94 -0.35 24.75
N ASP A 197 7.88 0.39 23.65
CA ASP A 197 6.63 0.96 23.13
C ASP A 197 5.67 -0.15 22.70
N LEU A 198 6.15 -1.15 21.97
CA LEU A 198 5.33 -2.30 21.57
C LEU A 198 4.90 -3.13 22.77
N ARG A 199 5.79 -3.31 23.75
CA ARG A 199 5.44 -4.01 24.97
C ARG A 199 4.35 -3.26 25.75
N CYS A 200 4.39 -1.93 25.77
CA CYS A 200 3.33 -1.11 26.38
C CYS A 200 2.02 -1.23 25.61
N ILE A 201 2.03 -1.27 24.30
CA ILE A 201 0.82 -1.44 23.47
C ILE A 201 0.21 -2.83 23.69
N PHE A 202 0.98 -3.90 23.53
CA PHE A 202 0.51 -5.29 23.53
C PHE A 202 0.46 -5.94 24.91
N GLY A 203 1.10 -5.33 25.92
CA GLY A 203 1.12 -5.79 27.31
C GLY A 203 -0.07 -5.32 28.14
N GLN A 204 -1.06 -4.69 27.53
CA GLN A 204 -2.25 -4.22 28.24
C GLN A 204 -3.25 -5.37 28.44
N PRO A 205 -3.80 -5.54 29.65
CA PRO A 205 -4.77 -6.60 29.93
C PRO A 205 -6.11 -6.40 29.22
N THR A 206 -6.42 -5.17 28.86
CA THR A 206 -7.64 -4.77 28.16
C THR A 206 -7.30 -4.08 26.85
N THR A 207 -8.18 -4.20 25.87
CA THR A 207 -8.08 -3.46 24.60
C THR A 207 -8.96 -2.21 24.66
N SER A 208 -8.40 -1.05 24.33
CA SER A 208 -9.18 0.19 24.15
C SER A 208 -9.73 0.31 22.72
N LEU A 209 -9.15 -0.41 21.77
CA LEU A 209 -9.58 -0.45 20.38
C LEU A 209 -10.46 -1.67 20.12
N ASP A 210 -11.78 -1.46 20.04
CA ASP A 210 -12.74 -2.46 19.60
C ASP A 210 -13.04 -2.25 18.12
N LEU A 211 -12.39 -3.02 17.26
CA LEU A 211 -12.55 -2.89 15.80
C LEU A 211 -13.98 -3.23 15.34
N GLY A 212 -14.63 -4.20 15.97
CA GLY A 212 -16.02 -4.53 15.67
C GLY A 212 -16.97 -3.38 15.97
N ALA A 213 -16.85 -2.78 17.16
CA ALA A 213 -17.61 -1.59 17.51
C ALA A 213 -17.27 -0.41 16.58
N ALA A 214 -16.00 -0.18 16.29
CA ALA A 214 -15.56 0.89 15.42
C ALA A 214 -16.14 0.79 14.00
N ILE A 215 -16.24 -0.43 13.45
CA ILE A 215 -16.90 -0.66 12.16
C ILE A 215 -18.40 -0.34 12.25
N ASP A 216 -19.09 -0.82 13.28
CA ASP A 216 -20.54 -0.65 13.43
C ASP A 216 -20.94 0.81 13.73
N GLU A 217 -20.13 1.52 14.51
CA GLU A 217 -20.35 2.94 14.85
C GLU A 217 -19.91 3.90 13.75
N GLY A 218 -19.12 3.43 12.80
CA GLY A 218 -18.58 4.27 11.74
C GLY A 218 -17.46 5.19 12.24
N SER A 219 -16.61 4.70 13.13
CA SER A 219 -15.48 5.44 13.70
C SER A 219 -14.42 5.81 12.67
N ILE A 220 -13.63 6.83 12.98
CA ILE A 220 -12.42 7.21 12.25
C ILE A 220 -11.22 6.63 13.00
N ILE A 221 -10.45 5.78 12.34
CA ILE A 221 -9.21 5.22 12.89
C ILE A 221 -8.05 5.73 12.03
N LEU A 222 -7.15 6.48 12.63
CA LEU A 222 -5.93 6.98 11.98
C LEU A 222 -4.72 6.32 12.62
N VAL A 223 -3.87 5.71 11.82
CA VAL A 223 -2.67 5.02 12.27
C VAL A 223 -1.46 5.59 11.55
N SER A 224 -0.53 6.16 12.31
CA SER A 224 0.79 6.57 11.86
C SER A 224 1.82 5.51 12.26
N LEU A 225 2.51 4.95 11.26
CA LEU A 225 3.64 4.05 11.44
C LEU A 225 4.98 4.78 11.28
N ALA A 226 4.96 6.11 11.27
CA ALA A 226 6.15 6.93 11.12
C ALA A 226 7.15 6.68 12.25
N ARG A 227 8.45 6.74 11.90
CA ARG A 227 9.58 6.33 12.78
C ARG A 227 10.55 7.47 13.06
N GLU A 228 10.09 8.70 12.99
CA GLU A 228 10.96 9.89 13.04
C GLU A 228 11.86 9.97 14.29
N ARG A 229 11.50 9.27 15.37
CA ARG A 229 12.30 9.22 16.61
C ARG A 229 13.06 7.91 16.81
N GLY A 230 13.01 6.98 15.83
CA GLY A 230 13.76 5.73 15.88
C GLY A 230 13.36 4.73 16.97
N ARG A 231 12.20 4.91 17.60
CA ARG A 231 11.73 4.10 18.75
C ARG A 231 11.25 2.71 18.32
N VAL A 232 10.58 2.63 17.19
CA VAL A 232 10.03 1.38 16.65
C VAL A 232 10.76 1.03 15.37
N SER A 233 11.19 -0.22 15.21
CA SER A 233 11.80 -0.68 13.96
C SER A 233 10.76 -0.69 12.83
N ARG A 234 11.24 -0.76 11.58
CA ARG A 234 10.34 -0.85 10.44
C ARG A 234 9.50 -2.12 10.49
N GLU A 235 10.15 -3.24 10.76
CA GLU A 235 9.51 -4.55 10.81
C GLU A 235 8.48 -4.64 11.93
N ASP A 236 8.75 -4.01 13.07
CA ASP A 236 7.82 -4.00 14.20
C ASP A 236 6.58 -3.13 13.90
N ALA A 237 6.76 -1.99 13.23
CA ALA A 237 5.64 -1.16 12.78
C ALA A 237 4.80 -1.87 11.71
N GLU A 238 5.44 -2.58 10.78
CA GLU A 238 4.76 -3.40 9.78
C GLU A 238 4.00 -4.57 10.42
N LEU A 239 4.57 -5.22 11.45
CA LEU A 239 3.87 -6.25 12.20
C LEU A 239 2.64 -5.72 12.93
N PHE A 240 2.76 -4.56 13.59
CA PHE A 240 1.62 -3.92 14.24
C PHE A 240 0.48 -3.66 13.22
N ALA A 241 0.81 -3.08 12.07
CA ALA A 241 -0.17 -2.81 11.01
C ALA A 241 -0.79 -4.09 10.45
N THR A 242 0.02 -5.15 10.25
CA THR A 242 -0.46 -6.45 9.78
C THR A 242 -1.43 -7.09 10.77
N LEU A 243 -1.12 -7.06 12.07
CA LEU A 243 -2.02 -7.54 13.11
C LEU A 243 -3.33 -6.76 13.15
N LEU A 244 -3.24 -5.44 13.10
CA LEU A 244 -4.42 -4.57 13.10
C LEU A 244 -5.34 -4.83 11.90
N LEU A 245 -4.78 -5.03 10.70
CA LEU A 245 -5.55 -5.36 9.51
C LEU A 245 -6.16 -6.75 9.59
N THR A 246 -5.43 -7.72 10.12
CA THR A 246 -5.92 -9.09 10.30
C THR A 246 -7.08 -9.13 11.29
N ASP A 247 -6.99 -8.36 12.37
CA ASP A 247 -8.08 -8.24 13.35
C ASP A 247 -9.29 -7.49 12.79
N LEU A 248 -9.05 -6.43 11.99
CA LEU A 248 -10.12 -5.73 11.29
C LEU A 248 -10.88 -6.68 10.35
N TRP A 249 -10.12 -7.50 9.62
CA TRP A 249 -10.69 -8.52 8.75
C TRP A 249 -11.55 -9.53 9.54
N THR A 250 -11.02 -10.05 10.64
CA THR A 250 -11.74 -10.98 11.51
C THR A 250 -13.01 -10.35 12.09
N ALA A 251 -12.93 -9.10 12.55
CA ALA A 251 -14.09 -8.36 13.06
C ALA A 251 -15.16 -8.15 11.99
N ALA A 252 -14.78 -7.92 10.74
CA ALA A 252 -15.70 -7.80 9.63
C ALA A 252 -16.36 -9.15 9.26
N GLN A 253 -15.61 -10.25 9.30
CA GLN A 253 -16.15 -11.60 9.12
C GLN A 253 -17.15 -11.97 10.21
N GLU A 254 -16.86 -11.69 11.48
CA GLU A 254 -17.78 -11.93 12.61
C GLU A 254 -19.07 -11.11 12.49
N ARG A 255 -18.98 -9.90 11.93
CA ARG A 255 -20.16 -9.10 11.61
C ARG A 255 -21.07 -9.79 10.58
N GLY A 256 -20.46 -10.56 9.68
CA GLY A 256 -21.15 -11.36 8.67
C GLY A 256 -21.68 -10.54 7.47
N LYS A 257 -22.04 -11.26 6.43
CA LYS A 257 -22.65 -10.69 5.22
C LYS A 257 -24.14 -10.43 5.48
N ARG A 258 -24.52 -9.16 5.67
CA ARG A 258 -25.90 -8.75 5.94
C ARG A 258 -26.35 -7.68 4.94
N ALA A 259 -27.63 -7.65 4.59
CA ALA A 259 -28.18 -6.54 3.83
C ALA A 259 -28.10 -5.24 4.64
N GLY A 260 -27.65 -4.16 4.01
CA GLY A 260 -27.55 -2.84 4.66
C GLY A 260 -26.34 -2.68 5.58
N VAL A 261 -25.31 -3.52 5.42
CA VAL A 261 -24.02 -3.34 6.12
C VAL A 261 -23.44 -1.97 5.78
N LYS A 262 -23.17 -1.16 6.81
CA LYS A 262 -22.52 0.14 6.63
C LYS A 262 -21.14 -0.03 6.01
N PRO A 263 -20.75 0.76 5.01
CA PRO A 263 -19.43 0.68 4.42
C PRO A 263 -18.36 1.13 5.42
N PHE A 264 -17.23 0.44 5.40
CA PHE A 264 -16.04 0.81 6.14
C PHE A 264 -14.87 0.90 5.15
N TYR A 265 -14.32 2.11 4.99
CA TYR A 265 -13.26 2.37 4.03
C TYR A 265 -11.90 2.18 4.66
N VAL A 266 -11.06 1.37 4.04
CA VAL A 266 -9.70 1.07 4.50
C VAL A 266 -8.69 1.66 3.51
N TYR A 267 -7.94 2.64 3.97
CA TYR A 267 -6.93 3.35 3.19
C TYR A 267 -5.54 2.88 3.60
N LEU A 268 -4.83 2.27 2.66
CA LEU A 268 -3.50 1.73 2.88
C LEU A 268 -2.51 2.40 1.94
N ASP A 269 -1.67 3.29 2.48
CA ASP A 269 -0.54 3.80 1.72
C ASP A 269 0.62 2.81 1.82
N GLU A 270 1.31 2.53 0.72
CA GLU A 270 2.34 1.48 0.61
C GLU A 270 1.86 0.10 1.13
N PHE A 271 0.67 -0.30 0.68
CA PHE A 271 -0.07 -1.48 1.21
C PHE A 271 0.73 -2.78 1.18
N GLN A 272 1.68 -2.95 0.27
CA GLN A 272 2.51 -4.15 0.14
C GLN A 272 3.35 -4.45 1.37
N ARG A 273 3.50 -3.48 2.29
CA ARG A 273 4.28 -3.65 3.51
C ARG A 273 3.58 -4.47 4.58
N PHE A 274 2.24 -4.50 4.56
CA PHE A 274 1.47 -5.09 5.66
C PHE A 274 0.24 -5.90 5.21
N ILE A 275 -0.06 -5.95 3.92
CA ILE A 275 -1.12 -6.83 3.44
C ILE A 275 -0.59 -8.27 3.31
N THR A 276 -1.28 -9.20 3.95
CA THR A 276 -0.92 -10.62 3.85
C THR A 276 -1.52 -11.26 2.59
N PRO A 277 -0.92 -12.35 2.07
CA PRO A 277 -1.53 -13.11 0.99
C PRO A 277 -2.96 -13.54 1.28
N THR A 278 -3.24 -13.94 2.52
CA THR A 278 -4.59 -14.33 2.96
C THR A 278 -5.60 -13.19 2.82
N ILE A 279 -5.23 -11.96 3.20
CA ILE A 279 -6.11 -10.79 3.04
C ILE A 279 -6.29 -10.48 1.55
N ALA A 280 -5.21 -10.56 0.77
CA ALA A 280 -5.26 -10.30 -0.66
C ALA A 280 -6.14 -11.33 -1.41
N GLU A 281 -6.00 -12.60 -1.09
CA GLU A 281 -6.80 -13.69 -1.68
C GLU A 281 -8.30 -13.56 -1.39
N ASN A 282 -8.67 -12.98 -0.26
CA ASN A 282 -10.06 -12.80 0.15
C ASN A 282 -10.59 -11.37 -0.11
N LEU A 283 -9.94 -10.59 -0.96
CA LEU A 283 -10.41 -9.25 -1.32
C LEU A 283 -11.80 -9.24 -1.95
N ASP A 284 -12.13 -10.26 -2.74
CA ASP A 284 -13.44 -10.43 -3.35
C ASP A 284 -14.55 -10.55 -2.31
N GLU A 285 -14.27 -11.18 -1.16
CA GLU A 285 -15.22 -11.33 -0.06
C GLU A 285 -15.37 -10.06 0.79
N ALA A 286 -14.34 -9.23 0.87
CA ALA A 286 -14.29 -8.04 1.71
C ALA A 286 -15.49 -7.12 1.51
N ARG A 287 -15.91 -6.95 0.26
CA ARG A 287 -17.09 -6.20 -0.12
C ARG A 287 -18.36 -6.75 0.56
N GLY A 288 -18.51 -8.08 0.61
CA GLY A 288 -19.66 -8.72 1.26
C GLY A 288 -19.77 -8.41 2.75
N PHE A 289 -18.65 -8.13 3.39
CA PHE A 289 -18.55 -7.71 4.79
C PHE A 289 -18.57 -6.18 4.96
N GLY A 290 -18.72 -5.42 3.87
CA GLY A 290 -18.75 -3.95 3.87
C GLY A 290 -17.38 -3.30 4.00
N LEU A 291 -16.29 -4.02 3.76
CA LEU A 291 -14.94 -3.46 3.70
C LEU A 291 -14.61 -3.03 2.27
N HIS A 292 -14.22 -1.78 2.10
CA HIS A 292 -13.81 -1.19 0.83
C HIS A 292 -12.39 -0.68 0.93
N LEU A 293 -11.45 -1.37 0.26
CA LEU A 293 -10.04 -1.07 0.35
C LEU A 293 -9.60 -0.07 -0.73
N THR A 294 -8.80 0.91 -0.34
CA THR A 294 -8.06 1.80 -1.21
C THR A 294 -6.57 1.52 -1.01
N LEU A 295 -5.95 0.92 -2.01
CA LEU A 295 -4.60 0.37 -1.97
C LEU A 295 -3.67 1.25 -2.79
N ALA A 296 -2.80 2.03 -2.12
CA ALA A 296 -1.82 2.88 -2.79
C ALA A 296 -0.44 2.22 -2.84
N HIS A 297 0.24 2.35 -3.97
CA HIS A 297 1.52 1.71 -4.24
C HIS A 297 2.42 2.60 -5.10
N GLN A 298 3.75 2.53 -4.86
CA GLN A 298 4.71 3.29 -5.66
C GLN A 298 5.35 2.46 -6.78
N PHE A 299 5.71 1.22 -6.48
CA PHE A 299 6.52 0.37 -7.35
C PHE A 299 5.85 -0.99 -7.59
N PRO A 300 4.86 -1.09 -8.49
CA PRO A 300 4.12 -2.33 -8.77
C PRO A 300 5.01 -3.54 -9.06
N LYS A 301 6.09 -3.35 -9.82
CA LYS A 301 7.03 -4.41 -10.14
C LYS A 301 7.75 -4.96 -8.92
N GLN A 302 8.11 -4.11 -7.96
CA GLN A 302 8.77 -4.55 -6.74
C GLN A 302 7.90 -5.55 -5.96
N LEU A 303 6.58 -5.34 -5.92
CA LEU A 303 5.65 -6.29 -5.31
C LEU A 303 5.55 -7.56 -6.16
N HIS A 304 5.36 -7.43 -7.47
CA HIS A 304 5.24 -8.56 -8.39
C HIS A 304 6.46 -9.49 -8.35
N ASP A 305 7.67 -8.92 -8.26
CA ASP A 305 8.94 -9.65 -8.28
C ASP A 305 9.43 -10.08 -6.89
N SER A 306 8.71 -9.75 -5.82
CA SER A 306 9.08 -10.16 -4.46
C SER A 306 8.73 -11.62 -4.13
N GLY A 307 8.79 -12.50 -5.12
CA GLY A 307 8.53 -13.94 -5.01
C GLY A 307 7.07 -14.31 -5.21
N ASP A 308 6.74 -15.57 -4.95
CA ASP A 308 5.39 -16.10 -5.21
C ASP A 308 4.30 -15.40 -4.39
N HIS A 309 4.61 -15.04 -3.15
CA HIS A 309 3.67 -14.31 -2.28
C HIS A 309 3.36 -12.91 -2.83
N GLY A 310 4.38 -12.16 -3.23
CA GLY A 310 4.18 -10.81 -3.79
C GLY A 310 3.42 -10.85 -5.10
N ARG A 311 3.72 -11.84 -5.95
CA ARG A 311 3.00 -12.04 -7.22
C ARG A 311 1.53 -12.38 -6.98
N LYS A 312 1.21 -13.25 -6.02
CA LYS A 312 -0.18 -13.56 -5.64
C LYS A 312 -0.93 -12.31 -5.16
N ILE A 313 -0.31 -11.52 -4.27
CA ILE A 313 -0.88 -10.26 -3.79
C ILE A 313 -1.15 -9.31 -4.96
N TYR A 314 -0.16 -9.11 -5.85
CA TYR A 314 -0.30 -8.24 -7.01
C TYR A 314 -1.46 -8.67 -7.91
N ASN A 315 -1.50 -9.95 -8.31
CA ASN A 315 -2.55 -10.49 -9.18
C ASN A 315 -3.93 -10.35 -8.54
N SER A 316 -4.07 -10.73 -7.28
CA SER A 316 -5.34 -10.62 -6.57
C SER A 316 -5.82 -9.17 -6.48
N VAL A 317 -4.94 -8.21 -6.19
CA VAL A 317 -5.29 -6.78 -6.18
C VAL A 317 -5.71 -6.30 -7.57
N MET A 318 -4.99 -6.71 -8.62
CA MET A 318 -5.32 -6.31 -10.00
C MET A 318 -6.65 -6.90 -10.49
N GLU A 319 -7.01 -8.10 -10.04
CA GLU A 319 -8.29 -8.74 -10.37
C GLU A 319 -9.46 -8.12 -9.59
N ASN A 320 -9.28 -7.88 -8.29
CA ASN A 320 -10.36 -7.48 -7.39
C ASN A 320 -10.58 -5.96 -7.29
N ALA A 321 -9.56 -5.12 -7.60
CA ALA A 321 -9.74 -3.69 -7.65
C ALA A 321 -10.52 -3.28 -8.91
N GLY A 322 -11.80 -2.97 -8.77
CA GLY A 322 -12.67 -2.59 -9.88
C GLY A 322 -12.33 -1.21 -10.47
N SER A 323 -11.69 -0.34 -9.70
CA SER A 323 -11.22 0.97 -10.15
C SER A 323 -9.71 1.08 -9.97
N LYS A 324 -9.03 1.60 -10.98
CA LYS A 324 -7.58 1.78 -10.96
C LYS A 324 -7.22 3.20 -11.37
N ILE A 325 -6.42 3.89 -10.57
CA ILE A 325 -5.92 5.23 -10.84
C ILE A 325 -4.41 5.14 -10.94
N VAL A 326 -3.89 5.49 -12.10
CA VAL A 326 -2.45 5.48 -12.36
C VAL A 326 -1.97 6.89 -12.54
N PHE A 327 -1.11 7.34 -11.64
CA PHE A 327 -0.34 8.56 -11.79
C PHE A 327 0.93 8.28 -12.60
N ARG A 328 1.69 9.32 -12.90
CA ARG A 328 2.95 9.21 -13.60
C ARG A 328 3.87 8.18 -12.91
N LEU A 329 4.34 7.22 -13.66
CA LEU A 329 5.41 6.31 -13.32
C LEU A 329 6.64 6.67 -14.18
N THR A 330 7.82 6.59 -13.58
CA THR A 330 9.07 6.95 -14.26
C THR A 330 9.85 5.74 -14.75
N ASP A 331 9.57 4.58 -14.18
CA ASP A 331 10.26 3.35 -14.53
C ASP A 331 9.51 2.59 -15.64
N PRO A 332 10.17 2.30 -16.80
CA PRO A 332 9.57 1.60 -17.92
C PRO A 332 9.00 0.22 -17.56
N GLU A 333 9.66 -0.52 -16.68
CA GLU A 333 9.24 -1.87 -16.28
C GLU A 333 7.94 -1.86 -15.48
N ASN A 334 7.75 -0.86 -14.62
CA ASN A 334 6.48 -0.66 -13.92
C ASN A 334 5.35 -0.25 -14.89
N LEU A 335 5.68 0.56 -15.91
CA LEU A 335 4.73 0.96 -16.94
C LEU A 335 4.28 -0.23 -17.78
N GLU A 336 5.22 -1.07 -18.22
CA GLU A 336 4.92 -2.27 -19.00
C GLU A 336 4.07 -3.26 -18.21
N LEU A 337 4.43 -3.54 -16.96
CA LEU A 337 3.67 -4.43 -16.08
C LEU A 337 2.22 -3.97 -15.92
N LEU A 338 2.01 -2.68 -15.65
CA LEU A 338 0.67 -2.12 -15.51
C LEU A 338 -0.08 -2.06 -16.84
N ALA A 339 0.58 -1.68 -17.94
CA ALA A 339 -0.04 -1.65 -19.26
C ALA A 339 -0.56 -3.03 -19.66
N ARG A 340 0.24 -4.07 -19.45
CA ARG A 340 -0.18 -5.46 -19.69
C ARG A 340 -1.39 -5.82 -18.81
N SER A 341 -1.33 -5.52 -17.51
CA SER A 341 -2.41 -5.85 -16.57
C SER A 341 -3.71 -5.08 -16.84
N LEU A 342 -3.62 -3.86 -17.39
CA LEU A 342 -4.79 -3.00 -17.63
C LEU A 342 -5.42 -3.22 -18.99
N PHE A 343 -4.63 -3.53 -20.01
CA PHE A 343 -5.07 -3.47 -21.42
C PHE A 343 -5.07 -4.81 -22.15
N LEU A 344 -4.38 -5.86 -21.65
CA LEU A 344 -4.30 -7.16 -22.33
C LEU A 344 -5.66 -7.84 -22.58
N GLY A 345 -6.67 -7.55 -21.75
CA GLY A 345 -8.03 -8.08 -21.96
C GLY A 345 -8.90 -7.25 -22.92
N VAL A 346 -8.47 -6.04 -23.27
CA VAL A 346 -9.24 -5.06 -24.05
C VAL A 346 -8.60 -4.76 -25.40
N MET A 347 -7.28 -4.90 -25.49
CA MET A 347 -6.49 -4.60 -26.69
C MET A 347 -5.57 -5.77 -27.01
N ASN A 348 -5.65 -6.26 -28.25
CA ASN A 348 -4.60 -7.11 -28.79
C ASN A 348 -3.39 -6.21 -29.13
N PRO A 349 -2.20 -6.41 -28.50
CA PRO A 349 -1.04 -5.56 -28.74
C PRO A 349 -0.65 -5.47 -30.23
N ASP A 350 -0.85 -6.55 -30.99
CA ASP A 350 -0.52 -6.61 -32.41
C ASP A 350 -1.55 -5.86 -33.29
N GLU A 351 -2.82 -5.88 -32.92
CA GLU A 351 -3.86 -5.09 -33.58
C GLU A 351 -3.76 -3.60 -33.24
N VAL A 352 -3.39 -3.24 -32.00
CA VAL A 352 -3.19 -1.87 -31.56
C VAL A 352 -2.04 -1.20 -32.30
N LYS A 353 -0.92 -1.92 -32.57
CA LYS A 353 0.18 -1.39 -33.38
C LYS A 353 -0.27 -0.94 -34.76
N HIS A 354 -1.19 -1.65 -35.41
CA HIS A 354 -1.72 -1.27 -36.70
C HIS A 354 -2.76 -0.16 -36.66
N GLN A 355 -3.57 -0.08 -35.61
CA GLN A 355 -4.63 0.93 -35.48
C GLN A 355 -4.13 2.29 -34.98
N LEU A 356 -3.15 2.33 -34.09
CA LEU A 356 -2.59 3.58 -33.55
C LEU A 356 -1.81 4.37 -34.60
N TRP A 357 -1.33 3.72 -35.69
CA TRP A 357 -0.54 4.33 -36.71
C TRP A 357 -1.31 4.61 -38.03
N SER A 358 -2.59 4.30 -38.08
CA SER A 358 -3.44 4.78 -39.18
C SER A 358 -3.78 6.25 -38.93
N THR A 359 -2.96 7.15 -39.41
CA THR A 359 -3.28 8.57 -39.52
C THR A 359 -4.48 8.74 -40.41
N LYS A 360 -5.68 8.87 -39.80
CA LYS A 360 -6.84 9.31 -40.56
C LYS A 360 -6.69 10.81 -40.74
N VAL A 361 -6.43 11.23 -41.95
CA VAL A 361 -6.43 12.66 -42.31
C VAL A 361 -7.85 13.18 -42.10
N ILE A 362 -8.05 13.89 -41.00
CA ILE A 362 -9.36 14.42 -40.60
C ILE A 362 -9.64 15.73 -41.33
N ARG A 363 -8.60 16.46 -41.74
CA ARG A 363 -8.74 17.75 -42.42
C ARG A 363 -7.42 18.11 -43.12
N HIS A 364 -7.49 18.55 -44.37
CA HIS A 364 -6.43 19.31 -44.99
C HIS A 364 -6.67 20.79 -44.67
N SER A 365 -5.73 21.42 -43.99
CA SER A 365 -5.68 22.88 -43.87
C SER A 365 -4.44 23.35 -44.64
N GLU A 366 -4.65 24.20 -45.63
CA GLU A 366 -3.55 24.94 -46.21
C GLU A 366 -3.23 26.12 -45.29
N GLU A 367 -2.12 26.04 -44.55
CA GLU A 367 -1.60 27.15 -43.80
C GLU A 367 -0.58 27.91 -44.65
N TYR A 368 -0.95 29.11 -45.07
CA TYR A 368 -0.01 30.00 -45.70
C TYR A 368 0.81 30.70 -44.61
N ARG A 369 2.06 30.28 -44.45
CA ARG A 369 3.01 31.00 -43.60
C ARG A 369 3.81 31.96 -44.46
N THR A 370 3.64 33.25 -44.27
CA THR A 370 4.54 34.27 -44.80
C THR A 370 5.76 34.36 -43.90
N ALA A 371 6.89 33.83 -44.37
CA ALA A 371 8.16 33.99 -43.68
C ALA A 371 8.88 35.25 -44.22
N PHE A 372 9.08 36.23 -43.38
CA PHE A 372 9.93 37.36 -43.71
C PHE A 372 11.36 37.03 -43.30
N SER A 373 12.25 36.94 -44.25
CA SER A 373 13.68 36.84 -44.00
C SER A 373 14.36 38.15 -44.35
N ARG A 374 15.05 38.74 -43.38
CA ARG A 374 15.88 39.91 -43.60
C ARG A 374 17.32 39.43 -43.66
N SER A 375 17.91 39.51 -44.86
CA SER A 375 19.36 39.24 -45.05
C SER A 375 20.12 40.53 -45.10
N ILE A 376 21.14 40.67 -44.31
CA ILE A 376 22.07 41.80 -44.33
C ILE A 376 23.36 41.29 -44.95
N SER A 377 23.66 41.72 -46.16
CA SER A 377 24.98 41.43 -46.76
C SER A 377 25.97 42.48 -46.40
N LYS A 378 27.13 42.09 -45.90
CA LYS A 378 28.26 43.00 -45.63
C LYS A 378 28.96 43.36 -46.96
N GLY A 379 28.51 44.43 -47.56
CA GLY A 379 29.15 45.06 -48.70
C GLY A 379 28.97 46.56 -48.56
N SER A 380 29.72 47.34 -49.33
CA SER A 380 29.70 48.82 -49.28
C SER A 380 28.39 49.48 -49.75
N ALA A 381 27.32 48.71 -49.96
CA ALA A 381 25.95 49.17 -50.19
C ALA A 381 24.96 48.27 -49.45
N TYR A 382 24.06 48.91 -48.66
CA TYR A 382 22.93 48.25 -48.01
C TYR A 382 21.79 48.15 -49.04
N THR A 383 21.45 46.92 -49.41
CA THR A 383 20.22 46.64 -50.16
C THR A 383 19.28 45.82 -49.32
N GLU A 384 18.08 46.31 -49.01
CA GLU A 384 17.00 45.55 -48.42
C GLU A 384 16.23 44.85 -49.53
N HIS A 385 16.19 43.51 -49.46
CA HIS A 385 15.31 42.74 -50.33
C HIS A 385 14.25 42.07 -49.46
N GLU A 386 12.97 42.34 -49.72
CA GLU A 386 11.88 41.56 -49.24
C GLU A 386 11.59 40.45 -50.24
N SER A 387 11.76 39.21 -49.84
CA SER A 387 11.33 38.06 -50.63
C SER A 387 10.25 37.30 -49.88
N ALA A 388 9.10 37.13 -50.50
CA ALA A 388 8.06 36.25 -50.01
C ALA A 388 8.18 34.89 -50.71
N SER A 389 8.48 33.85 -49.96
CA SER A 389 8.44 32.48 -50.50
C SER A 389 7.26 31.73 -49.92
N ALA A 390 6.40 31.22 -50.80
CA ALA A 390 5.33 30.31 -50.41
C ALA A 390 5.88 28.87 -50.61
N GLY A 391 6.10 28.17 -49.52
CA GLY A 391 6.53 26.77 -49.53
C GLY A 391 5.37 25.85 -49.18
N SER A 392 5.01 24.92 -50.06
CA SER A 392 4.15 23.81 -49.69
C SER A 392 5.03 22.65 -49.21
N SER A 393 4.90 22.23 -47.95
CA SER A 393 5.56 21.01 -47.49
C SER A 393 4.63 19.81 -47.69
N GLN A 394 4.97 18.91 -48.61
CA GLN A 394 4.37 17.57 -48.66
C GLN A 394 5.08 16.72 -47.59
N GLY A 395 4.35 16.34 -46.54
CA GLY A 395 4.82 15.40 -45.55
C GLY A 395 4.78 13.99 -46.11
N GLY A 396 5.93 13.42 -46.44
CA GLY A 396 6.05 11.99 -46.73
C GLY A 396 6.04 11.19 -45.41
N SER A 397 5.12 10.23 -45.32
CA SER A 397 5.16 9.25 -44.22
C SER A 397 6.25 8.21 -44.50
N GLN A 398 7.29 8.17 -43.72
CA GLN A 398 8.22 7.05 -43.70
C GLN A 398 7.78 6.07 -42.62
N SER A 399 7.65 4.79 -42.96
CA SER A 399 7.42 3.70 -41.99
C SER A 399 8.74 3.39 -41.28
N PHE A 400 8.72 3.44 -39.96
CA PHE A 400 9.88 3.13 -39.14
C PHE A 400 9.66 1.84 -38.35
N ASP A 401 10.74 1.10 -38.13
CA ASP A 401 10.76 -0.10 -37.29
C ASP A 401 10.51 0.25 -35.79
N ALA A 402 9.81 -0.63 -35.08
CA ALA A 402 9.27 -0.39 -33.74
C ALA A 402 10.32 0.01 -32.71
N ASP A 403 11.55 -0.50 -32.80
CA ASP A 403 12.62 -0.22 -31.83
C ASP A 403 13.24 1.17 -32.00
N SER A 404 13.19 1.73 -33.21
CA SER A 404 13.69 3.08 -33.49
C SER A 404 12.67 4.16 -33.10
N VAL A 405 11.39 3.80 -32.96
CA VAL A 405 10.30 4.72 -32.65
C VAL A 405 10.23 5.01 -31.16
N LEU A 406 10.47 4.01 -30.29
CA LEU A 406 10.49 4.21 -28.84
C LEU A 406 11.65 5.10 -28.39
N ALA A 407 12.82 4.97 -29.01
CA ALA A 407 13.96 5.83 -28.75
C ALA A 407 13.70 7.29 -29.19
N ARG A 408 13.06 7.49 -30.36
CA ARG A 408 12.73 8.82 -30.85
C ARG A 408 11.51 9.46 -30.19
N LEU A 409 10.53 8.68 -29.72
CA LEU A 409 9.42 9.22 -28.93
C LEU A 409 9.91 9.79 -27.59
N SER A 410 10.94 9.19 -26.98
CA SER A 410 11.55 9.75 -25.76
C SER A 410 12.30 11.05 -26.05
N GLU A 411 12.98 11.17 -27.20
CA GLU A 411 13.64 12.40 -27.60
C GLU A 411 12.64 13.49 -28.01
N THR A 412 11.64 13.17 -28.82
CA THR A 412 10.64 14.15 -29.30
C THR A 412 9.72 14.61 -28.17
N MET A 413 9.37 13.75 -27.20
CA MET A 413 8.64 14.17 -26.01
C MET A 413 9.50 15.06 -25.10
N ASN A 414 10.80 14.81 -24.99
CA ASN A 414 11.69 15.68 -24.22
C ASN A 414 11.86 17.07 -24.91
N GLU A 415 11.96 17.12 -26.21
CA GLU A 415 12.05 18.41 -26.96
C GLU A 415 10.72 19.20 -26.89
N HIS A 416 9.56 18.54 -26.99
CA HIS A 416 8.26 19.20 -26.87
C HIS A 416 7.95 19.67 -25.46
N PHE A 417 8.40 18.97 -24.42
CA PHE A 417 8.24 19.42 -23.04
C PHE A 417 9.19 20.58 -22.69
N ALA A 418 10.38 20.60 -23.25
CA ALA A 418 11.31 21.73 -23.08
C ALA A 418 10.81 23.01 -23.74
N SER A 419 10.08 22.91 -24.85
CA SER A 419 9.56 24.07 -25.60
C SER A 419 8.27 24.67 -25.01
N THR A 420 7.54 23.92 -24.14
CA THR A 420 6.23 24.39 -23.63
C THR A 420 6.34 25.08 -22.26
N TRP A 421 7.47 25.02 -21.56
CA TRP A 421 7.65 25.59 -20.21
C TRP A 421 8.78 26.62 -20.08
N GLY A 422 9.40 27.01 -21.18
CA GLY A 422 10.39 28.07 -21.18
C GLY A 422 10.06 29.09 -22.26
N ALA A 423 9.37 30.16 -21.89
CA ALA A 423 9.38 31.37 -22.70
C ALA A 423 10.76 32.01 -22.60
N THR A 424 11.73 31.41 -23.27
CA THR A 424 13.02 32.04 -23.55
C THR A 424 13.05 32.37 -25.02
N HIS A 425 13.11 33.64 -25.30
CA HIS A 425 13.43 34.14 -26.62
C HIS A 425 14.82 33.65 -27.00
N SER A 426 14.91 32.58 -27.77
CA SER A 426 16.16 32.21 -28.43
C SER A 426 16.21 32.88 -29.78
N TRP A 427 17.15 33.81 -29.92
CA TRP A 427 17.53 34.31 -31.21
C TRP A 427 18.43 33.29 -31.89
N GLN A 428 17.94 32.61 -32.94
CA GLN A 428 18.82 31.83 -33.83
C GLN A 428 19.36 32.72 -34.90
N GLU A 429 20.67 33.04 -34.86
CA GLU A 429 21.40 33.52 -35.98
C GLU A 429 21.74 32.34 -36.91
N THR A 430 21.07 32.24 -38.02
CA THR A 430 21.47 31.33 -39.08
C THR A 430 22.42 32.07 -40.03
N HIS A 431 23.68 31.68 -39.99
CA HIS A 431 24.63 32.10 -41.04
C HIS A 431 24.46 31.18 -42.25
N SER A 432 23.94 31.71 -43.35
CA SER A 432 24.05 31.05 -44.66
C SER A 432 25.14 31.80 -45.46
N GLU A 433 26.26 31.14 -45.66
CA GLU A 433 27.19 31.55 -46.72
C GLU A 433 26.63 31.07 -48.05
N GLY A 434 26.17 31.98 -48.87
CA GLY A 434 25.82 31.73 -50.27
C GLY A 434 26.91 32.38 -51.15
N GLU A 435 27.68 31.56 -51.83
CA GLU A 435 28.47 32.03 -52.95
C GLU A 435 27.51 32.37 -54.10
N ALA A 436 27.57 33.58 -54.55
CA ALA A 436 26.91 34.02 -55.76
C ALA A 436 27.93 34.11 -56.88
N GLU A 437 27.71 33.37 -57.97
CA GLU A 437 28.21 33.72 -59.29
C GLU A 437 27.36 34.86 -59.89
#